data_0d32ed8de6be4e85f1b06bc39040387b
#
_entry.id   0d32ed8de6be4e85f1b06bc39040387b
#
_cell.length_a   1.000
_cell.length_b   1.000
_cell.length_c   1.000
_cell.angle_alpha   90.00
_cell.angle_beta   90.00
_cell.angle_gamma   90.00
#
_symmetry.space_group_name_H-M   'P 1'
#
loop_
_entity.id
_entity.type
_entity.pdbx_description
1 polymer ?
#
loop_
_entity_poly.entity_id
_entity_poly.type
_entity_poly.pdbx_seq_one_letter_code
_entity_poly.pdbx_strand_id
1 'polypeptide(L)'
;MSSVPIERITSTMPDRIPADWPPVRTIKTPSELAVALQEWNNAGIIGVDTESNSFYAYTDKLCLVQVTAGEIDYIVDPIALGEDLKAFNNILADPAFIKIFHAAEFDLMLLKKDLGVEMKGLFDTQVAMTLLQHEKTGLAAL
;
A
#
# COMPACT_ATOMS: atom_id res chain seq x y z
N MET A 1 -28.90 -15.87 -15.36
CA MET A 1 -27.63 -15.38 -14.81
C MET A 1 -26.66 -15.28 -15.98
N SER A 2 -26.44 -14.08 -16.48
CA SER A 2 -25.57 -13.83 -17.63
C SER A 2 -24.14 -13.67 -17.10
N SER A 3 -23.26 -14.61 -17.45
CA SER A 3 -21.82 -14.51 -17.18
C SER A 3 -21.23 -13.39 -18.04
N VAL A 4 -20.69 -12.37 -17.41
CA VAL A 4 -19.92 -11.33 -18.11
C VAL A 4 -18.63 -11.98 -18.61
N PRO A 5 -18.30 -11.89 -19.91
CA PRO A 5 -17.08 -12.50 -20.43
C PRO A 5 -15.85 -11.77 -19.88
N ILE A 6 -14.88 -12.55 -19.40
CA ILE A 6 -13.58 -12.10 -18.86
C ILE A 6 -12.73 -11.34 -19.91
N GLU A 7 -13.05 -11.44 -21.18
CA GLU A 7 -12.29 -10.82 -22.28
C GLU A 7 -12.28 -9.29 -22.31
N ARG A 8 -13.09 -8.60 -21.49
CA ARG A 8 -13.12 -7.12 -21.45
C ARG A 8 -12.11 -6.47 -20.52
N ILE A 9 -11.42 -7.24 -19.69
CA ILE A 9 -10.46 -6.67 -18.71
C ILE A 9 -9.05 -6.53 -19.31
N THR A 10 -8.75 -7.28 -20.39
CA THR A 10 -7.39 -7.31 -20.97
C THR A 10 -7.09 -6.20 -21.98
N SER A 11 -8.05 -5.37 -22.36
CA SER A 11 -7.86 -4.41 -23.47
C SER A 11 -7.34 -3.03 -23.06
N THR A 12 -7.07 -2.79 -21.79
CA THR A 12 -6.65 -1.46 -21.30
C THR A 12 -5.27 -1.43 -20.61
N MET A 13 -4.62 -2.58 -20.42
CA MET A 13 -3.23 -2.57 -19.96
C MET A 13 -2.28 -2.27 -21.13
N PRO A 14 -1.35 -1.31 -20.99
CA PRO A 14 -0.33 -1.11 -22.00
C PRO A 14 0.51 -2.38 -22.16
N ASP A 15 0.80 -2.78 -23.39
CA ASP A 15 1.59 -3.97 -23.72
C ASP A 15 3.02 -3.94 -23.13
N ARG A 16 3.44 -2.78 -22.63
CA ARG A 16 4.72 -2.57 -21.94
C ARG A 16 4.57 -1.52 -20.85
N ILE A 17 5.23 -1.76 -19.71
CA ILE A 17 5.45 -0.73 -18.69
C ILE A 17 6.22 0.42 -19.34
N PRO A 18 5.75 1.67 -19.27
CA PRO A 18 6.48 2.83 -19.79
C PRO A 18 7.90 2.88 -19.19
N ALA A 19 8.88 3.29 -20.00
CA ALA A 19 10.28 3.29 -19.58
C ALA A 19 10.58 4.35 -18.49
N ASP A 20 9.68 5.29 -18.29
CA ASP A 20 9.73 6.37 -17.30
C ASP A 20 9.00 6.04 -15.99
N TRP A 21 8.43 4.83 -15.89
CA TRP A 21 7.85 4.42 -14.62
C TRP A 21 8.93 4.15 -13.57
N PRO A 22 8.63 4.42 -12.29
CA PRO A 22 9.54 4.12 -11.19
C PRO A 22 10.00 2.67 -11.20
N PRO A 23 11.24 2.38 -10.80
CA PRO A 23 11.70 1.01 -10.63
C PRO A 23 10.88 0.32 -9.53
N VAL A 24 10.45 -0.92 -9.79
CA VAL A 24 9.68 -1.72 -8.82
C VAL A 24 10.58 -2.77 -8.20
N ARG A 25 10.57 -2.87 -6.87
CA ARG A 25 11.26 -3.90 -6.10
C ARG A 25 10.29 -4.78 -5.34
N THR A 26 10.44 -6.10 -5.44
CA THR A 26 9.64 -7.06 -4.68
C THR A 26 10.37 -7.45 -3.40
N ILE A 27 9.66 -7.44 -2.28
CA ILE A 27 10.15 -7.78 -0.93
C ILE A 27 9.45 -9.06 -0.47
N LYS A 28 10.21 -10.16 -0.38
CA LYS A 28 9.71 -11.49 0.01
C LYS A 28 10.50 -12.12 1.15
N THR A 29 11.65 -11.55 1.49
CA THR A 29 12.54 -12.09 2.52
C THR A 29 12.82 -11.05 3.60
N PRO A 30 13.15 -11.48 4.84
CA PRO A 30 13.51 -10.57 5.93
C PRO A 30 14.71 -9.67 5.61
N SER A 31 15.67 -10.16 4.83
CA SER A 31 16.83 -9.38 4.40
C SER A 31 16.47 -8.27 3.42
N GLU A 32 15.59 -8.53 2.46
CA GLU A 32 15.05 -7.51 1.55
C GLU A 32 14.25 -6.47 2.31
N LEU A 33 13.42 -6.91 3.28
CA LEU A 33 12.65 -6.01 4.12
C LEU A 33 13.57 -5.10 4.96
N ALA A 34 14.64 -5.64 5.54
CA ALA A 34 15.60 -4.85 6.33
C ALA A 34 16.26 -3.74 5.50
N VAL A 35 16.62 -4.02 4.24
CA VAL A 35 17.16 -3.02 3.31
C VAL A 35 16.11 -1.97 2.99
N ALA A 36 14.89 -2.39 2.64
CA ALA A 36 13.80 -1.48 2.32
C ALA A 36 13.45 -0.55 3.50
N LEU A 37 13.39 -1.08 4.72
CA LEU A 37 13.14 -0.28 5.93
C LEU A 37 14.20 0.81 6.14
N GLN A 38 15.47 0.55 5.82
CA GLN A 38 16.52 1.58 5.88
C GLN A 38 16.31 2.66 4.81
N GLU A 39 15.97 2.26 3.59
CA GLU A 39 15.70 3.18 2.48
C GLU A 39 14.47 4.05 2.81
N TRP A 40 13.40 3.46 3.35
CA TRP A 40 12.20 4.19 3.78
C TRP A 40 12.50 5.17 4.92
N ASN A 41 13.27 4.74 5.93
CA ASN A 41 13.70 5.65 7.02
C ASN A 41 14.49 6.85 6.50
N ASN A 42 15.35 6.66 5.49
CA ASN A 42 16.10 7.74 4.87
C ASN A 42 15.20 8.69 4.08
N ALA A 43 14.12 8.19 3.49
CA ALA A 43 13.14 9.01 2.78
C ALA A 43 12.29 9.87 3.72
N GLY A 44 12.02 9.40 4.94
CA GLY A 44 11.25 10.10 5.97
C GLY A 44 9.75 10.23 5.70
N ILE A 45 9.32 9.87 4.49
CA ILE A 45 7.93 9.88 4.02
C ILE A 45 7.72 8.74 3.04
N ILE A 46 6.60 8.04 3.16
CA ILE A 46 6.21 6.97 2.22
C ILE A 46 4.74 7.08 1.84
N GLY A 47 4.41 6.71 0.59
CA GLY A 47 3.06 6.35 0.19
C GLY A 47 2.81 4.89 0.49
N VAL A 48 1.62 4.53 0.98
CA VAL A 48 1.26 3.14 1.31
C VAL A 48 -0.13 2.83 0.81
N ASP A 49 -0.30 1.64 0.24
CA ASP A 49 -1.58 1.06 -0.13
C ASP A 49 -1.59 -0.44 0.20
N THR A 50 -2.76 -1.04 0.44
CA THR A 50 -2.86 -2.45 0.81
C THR A 50 -3.90 -3.18 -0.01
N GLU A 51 -3.65 -4.48 -0.26
CA GLU A 51 -4.60 -5.37 -0.90
C GLU A 51 -4.94 -6.55 0.00
N SER A 52 -6.20 -6.95 0.00
CA SER A 52 -6.72 -8.06 0.79
C SER A 52 -7.39 -9.14 -0.07
N ASN A 53 -7.65 -10.29 0.54
CA ASN A 53 -8.42 -11.37 -0.07
C ASN A 53 -9.93 -11.28 0.19
N SER A 54 -10.48 -10.11 0.54
CA SER A 54 -11.86 -9.90 0.99
C SER A 54 -12.94 -10.49 0.05
N PHE A 55 -12.67 -10.61 -1.24
CA PHE A 55 -13.59 -11.21 -2.21
C PHE A 55 -13.59 -12.74 -2.22
N TYR A 56 -12.63 -13.39 -1.57
CA TYR A 56 -12.39 -14.84 -1.68
C TYR A 56 -12.39 -15.57 -0.34
N ALA A 57 -12.42 -14.85 0.79
CA ALA A 57 -12.33 -15.44 2.12
C ALA A 57 -13.31 -14.80 3.11
N TYR A 58 -13.72 -15.60 4.11
CA TYR A 58 -14.61 -15.17 5.19
C TYR A 58 -13.97 -14.16 6.15
N THR A 59 -12.65 -14.11 6.17
CA THR A 59 -11.83 -13.18 6.96
C THR A 59 -10.86 -12.48 6.03
N ASP A 60 -10.94 -11.16 5.98
CA ASP A 60 -9.98 -10.35 5.24
C ASP A 60 -8.57 -10.61 5.76
N LYS A 61 -7.63 -10.79 4.87
CA LYS A 61 -6.22 -10.98 5.18
C LYS A 61 -5.37 -10.07 4.30
N LEU A 62 -4.36 -9.48 4.88
CA LEU A 62 -3.38 -8.69 4.16
C LEU A 62 -2.61 -9.59 3.18
N CYS A 63 -2.73 -9.30 1.89
CA CYS A 63 -2.13 -10.09 0.82
C CYS A 63 -1.01 -9.37 0.09
N LEU A 64 -1.06 -8.04 0.06
CA LEU A 64 -0.05 -7.20 -0.56
C LEU A 64 0.04 -5.88 0.19
N VAL A 65 1.26 -5.33 0.30
CA VAL A 65 1.47 -3.93 0.68
C VAL A 65 2.29 -3.27 -0.42
N GLN A 66 1.80 -2.17 -0.93
CA GLN A 66 2.52 -1.32 -1.86
C GLN A 66 3.11 -0.16 -1.08
N VAL A 67 4.39 0.13 -1.29
CA VAL A 67 5.07 1.25 -0.66
C VAL A 67 5.83 2.02 -1.72
N THR A 68 5.62 3.33 -1.78
CA THR A 68 6.43 4.24 -2.58
C THR A 68 7.32 5.06 -1.66
N ALA A 69 8.62 5.04 -1.90
CA ALA A 69 9.61 5.84 -1.15
C ALA A 69 10.59 6.51 -2.13
N GLY A 70 10.58 7.83 -2.17
CA GLY A 70 11.33 8.58 -3.19
C GLY A 70 10.85 8.24 -4.60
N GLU A 71 11.76 7.71 -5.43
CA GLU A 71 11.47 7.33 -6.82
C GLU A 71 11.37 5.81 -7.02
N ILE A 72 11.14 5.04 -5.95
CA ILE A 72 11.08 3.58 -6.01
C ILE A 72 9.75 3.09 -5.45
N ASP A 73 9.11 2.18 -6.18
CA ASP A 73 7.96 1.43 -5.73
C ASP A 73 8.37 0.06 -5.20
N TYR A 74 7.80 -0.35 -4.07
CA TYR A 74 8.03 -1.64 -3.43
C TYR A 74 6.73 -2.43 -3.36
N ILE A 75 6.81 -3.68 -3.75
CA ILE A 75 5.76 -4.67 -3.59
C ILE A 75 6.17 -5.62 -2.47
N VAL A 76 5.56 -5.47 -1.32
CA VAL A 76 5.82 -6.30 -0.15
C VAL A 76 4.84 -7.47 -0.12
N ASP A 77 5.35 -8.67 0.06
CA ASP A 77 4.57 -9.91 0.15
C ASP A 77 4.38 -10.33 1.62
N PRO A 78 3.23 -10.01 2.24
CA PRO A 78 2.95 -10.33 3.64
C PRO A 78 2.90 -11.84 3.90
N ILE A 79 2.51 -12.62 2.90
CA ILE A 79 2.37 -14.07 3.03
C ILE A 79 3.75 -14.73 3.10
N ALA A 80 4.69 -14.28 2.25
CA ALA A 80 6.06 -14.77 2.25
C ALA A 80 6.84 -14.34 3.51
N LEU A 81 6.62 -13.13 3.99
CA LEU A 81 7.32 -12.59 5.17
C LEU A 81 6.74 -13.12 6.50
N GLY A 82 5.43 -13.39 6.58
CA GLY A 82 4.80 -13.85 7.81
C GLY A 82 5.05 -12.87 8.97
N GLU A 83 5.53 -13.39 10.10
CA GLU A 83 5.80 -12.60 11.31
C GLU A 83 6.92 -11.56 11.15
N ASP A 84 7.86 -11.78 10.22
CA ASP A 84 8.96 -10.84 9.96
C ASP A 84 8.45 -9.48 9.45
N LEU A 85 7.25 -9.45 8.84
CA LEU A 85 6.62 -8.20 8.40
C LEU A 85 6.36 -7.23 9.57
N LYS A 86 6.27 -7.72 10.82
CA LYS A 86 6.12 -6.88 12.01
C LYS A 86 7.26 -5.88 12.22
N ALA A 87 8.42 -6.08 11.59
CA ALA A 87 9.49 -5.09 11.59
C ALA A 87 9.04 -3.74 10.97
N PHE A 88 8.06 -3.75 10.06
CA PHE A 88 7.46 -2.55 9.49
C PHE A 88 6.69 -1.71 10.54
N ASN A 89 6.23 -2.30 11.64
CA ASN A 89 5.53 -1.59 12.71
C ASN A 89 6.35 -0.44 13.32
N ASN A 90 7.68 -0.54 13.28
CA ASN A 90 8.55 0.55 13.75
C ASN A 90 8.32 1.86 12.98
N ILE A 91 8.11 1.77 11.67
CA ILE A 91 7.78 2.93 10.82
C ILE A 91 6.30 3.30 10.99
N LEU A 92 5.40 2.31 10.96
CA LEU A 92 3.96 2.55 11.00
C LEU A 92 3.52 3.22 12.31
N ALA A 93 4.14 2.89 13.44
CA ALA A 93 3.84 3.45 14.75
C ALA A 93 4.59 4.76 15.08
N ASP A 94 5.56 5.17 14.27
CA ASP A 94 6.34 6.39 14.53
C ASP A 94 5.54 7.66 14.16
N PRO A 95 5.22 8.54 15.11
CA PRO A 95 4.48 9.78 14.83
C PRO A 95 5.29 10.80 14.02
N ALA A 96 6.62 10.73 14.04
CA ALA A 96 7.49 11.65 13.31
C ALA A 96 7.64 11.25 11.82
N PHE A 97 7.34 10.00 11.50
CA PHE A 97 7.41 9.47 10.13
C PHE A 97 6.07 9.64 9.43
N ILE A 98 6.04 10.28 8.26
CA ILE A 98 4.79 10.54 7.51
C ILE A 98 4.46 9.33 6.63
N LYS A 99 3.25 8.78 6.81
CA LYS A 99 2.66 7.77 5.93
C LYS A 99 1.48 8.39 5.20
N ILE A 100 1.57 8.40 3.86
CA ILE A 100 0.52 8.91 2.98
C ILE A 100 -0.34 7.74 2.52
N PHE A 101 -1.64 7.88 2.71
CA PHE A 101 -2.66 6.96 2.21
C PHE A 101 -3.73 7.73 1.43
N HIS A 102 -4.59 7.00 0.76
CA HIS A 102 -5.81 7.54 0.16
C HIS A 102 -7.01 6.73 0.60
N ALA A 103 -7.96 7.35 1.32
CA ALA A 103 -9.11 6.67 1.91
C ALA A 103 -8.71 5.53 2.87
N ALA A 104 -7.81 5.81 3.79
CA ALA A 104 -7.05 4.86 4.62
C ALA A 104 -7.86 3.94 5.55
N GLU A 105 -9.16 4.12 5.69
CA GLU A 105 -9.97 3.45 6.72
C GLU A 105 -9.82 1.92 6.67
N PHE A 106 -9.92 1.33 5.47
CA PHE A 106 -9.79 -0.11 5.28
C PHE A 106 -8.37 -0.60 5.52
N ASP A 107 -7.37 0.12 5.01
CA ASP A 107 -5.94 -0.18 5.20
C ASP A 107 -5.56 -0.22 6.67
N LEU A 108 -5.99 0.81 7.43
CA LEU A 108 -5.72 0.89 8.86
C LEU A 108 -6.33 -0.27 9.63
N MET A 109 -7.56 -0.65 9.28
CA MET A 109 -8.23 -1.82 9.90
C MET A 109 -7.48 -3.10 9.59
N LEU A 110 -7.04 -3.30 8.36
CA LEU A 110 -6.33 -4.48 7.90
C LEU A 110 -4.93 -4.59 8.54
N LEU A 111 -4.16 -3.49 8.54
CA LEU A 111 -2.85 -3.40 9.17
C LEU A 111 -2.93 -3.61 10.69
N LYS A 112 -3.91 -3.02 11.36
CA LYS A 112 -4.12 -3.23 12.80
C LYS A 112 -4.47 -4.68 13.11
N LYS A 113 -5.32 -5.31 12.30
CA LYS A 113 -5.74 -6.69 12.48
C LYS A 113 -4.59 -7.67 12.30
N ASP A 114 -3.83 -7.55 11.21
CA ASP A 114 -2.84 -8.55 10.82
C ASP A 114 -1.45 -8.27 11.42
N LEU A 115 -1.07 -7.02 11.65
CA LEU A 115 0.21 -6.64 12.24
C LEU A 115 0.12 -6.21 13.71
N GLY A 116 -1.09 -5.93 14.22
CA GLY A 116 -1.29 -5.44 15.59
C GLY A 116 -0.80 -4.02 15.81
N VAL A 117 -0.59 -3.23 14.75
CA VAL A 117 -0.01 -1.89 14.84
C VAL A 117 -1.10 -0.82 15.03
N GLU A 118 -0.80 0.19 15.83
CA GLU A 118 -1.52 1.46 15.86
C GLU A 118 -0.77 2.48 15.01
N MET A 119 -1.38 2.85 13.88
CA MET A 119 -0.83 3.84 12.97
C MET A 119 -0.72 5.21 13.61
N LYS A 120 0.44 5.87 13.44
CA LYS A 120 0.67 7.27 13.79
C LYS A 120 1.31 7.99 12.62
N GLY A 121 1.30 9.32 12.61
CA GLY A 121 1.89 10.10 11.51
C GLY A 121 1.20 9.87 10.16
N LEU A 122 -0.12 9.60 10.18
CA LEU A 122 -0.94 9.39 8.99
C LEU A 122 -1.28 10.71 8.31
N PHE A 123 -1.17 10.73 6.98
CA PHE A 123 -1.74 11.74 6.12
C PHE A 123 -2.64 11.07 5.07
N ASP A 124 -3.94 11.33 5.13
CA ASP A 124 -4.92 10.80 4.18
C ASP A 124 -5.27 11.86 3.14
N THR A 125 -4.93 11.60 1.88
CA THR A 125 -5.16 12.54 0.78
C THR A 125 -6.64 12.74 0.47
N GLN A 126 -7.51 11.73 0.68
CA GLN A 126 -8.95 11.90 0.49
C GLN A 126 -9.54 12.84 1.54
N VAL A 127 -9.14 12.69 2.80
CA VAL A 127 -9.54 13.58 3.89
C VAL A 127 -9.05 15.00 3.62
N ALA A 128 -7.81 15.16 3.18
CA ALA A 128 -7.25 16.46 2.81
C ALA A 128 -8.05 17.13 1.69
N MET A 129 -8.39 16.40 0.63
CA MET A 129 -9.22 16.89 -0.48
C MET A 129 -10.61 17.31 0.00
N THR A 130 -11.22 16.52 0.89
CA THR A 130 -12.53 16.83 1.48
C THR A 130 -12.48 18.12 2.31
N LEU A 131 -11.44 18.32 3.11
CA LEU A 131 -11.25 19.54 3.90
C LEU A 131 -11.03 20.78 3.02
N LEU A 132 -10.40 20.60 1.86
CA LEU A 132 -10.22 21.64 0.85
C LEU A 132 -11.47 21.87 -0.02
N GLN A 133 -12.57 21.16 0.26
CA GLN A 133 -13.86 21.27 -0.46
C GLN A 133 -13.74 20.94 -1.96
N HIS A 134 -12.84 20.01 -2.32
CA HIS A 134 -12.78 19.50 -3.68
C HIS A 134 -14.02 18.69 -4.01
N GLU A 135 -14.61 18.91 -5.20
CA GLU A 135 -15.80 18.18 -5.66
C GLU A 135 -15.55 16.69 -5.91
N LYS A 136 -14.32 16.35 -6.29
CA LYS A 136 -13.90 14.96 -6.56
C LYS A 136 -12.74 14.62 -5.64
N THR A 137 -12.93 13.61 -4.80
CA THR A 137 -11.96 13.21 -3.78
C THR A 137 -11.37 11.82 -4.01
N GLY A 138 -11.72 11.14 -5.10
CA GLY A 138 -11.16 9.85 -5.47
C GLY A 138 -9.74 9.96 -6.01
N LEU A 139 -8.92 8.90 -5.87
CA LEU A 139 -7.52 8.87 -6.24
C LEU A 139 -7.26 9.31 -7.70
N ALA A 140 -8.14 8.92 -8.63
CA ALA A 140 -8.03 9.31 -10.04
C ALA A 140 -8.26 10.82 -10.30
N ALA A 141 -8.63 11.59 -9.28
CA ALA A 141 -8.84 13.04 -9.38
C ALA A 141 -7.68 13.85 -8.77
N LEU A 142 -6.73 13.17 -8.15
CA LEU A 142 -5.46 13.73 -7.68
C LEU A 142 -4.47 13.84 -8.85
#